data_7b9db623cfb0f4663e2ef0496c3bce74
#
_entry.id   7b9db623cfb0f4663e2ef0496c3bce74
#
_cell.length_a   1.000
_cell.length_b   1.000
_cell.length_c   1.000
_cell.angle_alpha   90.00
_cell.angle_beta   90.00
_cell.angle_gamma   90.00
#
_symmetry.space_group_name_H-M   'P 1'
#
loop_
_entity.id
_entity.type
_entity.pdbx_description
1 polymer ?
#
loop_
_entity_poly.entity_id
_entity_poly.type
_entity_poly.pdbx_seq_one_letter_code
_entity_poly.pdbx_strand_id
1 'polypeptide(L)'
;MGLYRCKSSVLLLGGEHLLEFLDGLSTNHVNGPCTSPFTNGNAKIIDVCDILPVGDRVVLVGYDEYKDQLVAHLMSRILGRNISITDVSHLNDVFIGTEPDHVPEGATVHHSALGWMMVISKSLNYAATWNQEQWDEHRVMNEIPFHGHEISPKVHPFSCGLEELVHPNKGCYIGQEVLTRMRSRGKSGKVMLRKLNPVEGSTTTGQTHSLCIERVQ
;
A
#
# COMPACT_ATOMS: atom_id res chain seq x y z
N MET A 1 -15.40 0.36 16.33
CA MET A 1 -13.99 0.54 16.00
C MET A 1 -13.33 -0.82 15.94
N GLY A 2 -12.39 -1.01 15.04
CA GLY A 2 -11.72 -2.30 14.95
C GLY A 2 -10.43 -2.27 14.17
N LEU A 3 -9.53 -3.20 14.52
CA LEU A 3 -8.22 -3.36 13.92
C LEU A 3 -8.01 -4.80 13.45
N TYR A 4 -7.64 -4.95 12.21
CA TYR A 4 -7.26 -6.20 11.58
C TYR A 4 -5.74 -6.33 11.52
N ARG A 5 -5.18 -7.50 11.89
CA ARG A 5 -3.74 -7.76 11.77
C ARG A 5 -3.40 -8.16 10.34
N CYS A 6 -2.57 -7.35 9.68
CA CYS A 6 -2.16 -7.58 8.28
C CYS A 6 -0.99 -8.56 8.17
N LYS A 7 -0.95 -9.30 7.07
CA LYS A 7 0.26 -9.98 6.58
C LYS A 7 1.16 -8.94 5.92
N SER A 8 2.01 -8.28 6.68
CA SER A 8 2.81 -7.16 6.21
C SER A 8 4.30 -7.44 6.29
N SER A 9 5.04 -6.87 5.34
CA SER A 9 6.48 -6.67 5.45
C SER A 9 6.76 -5.33 6.11
N VAL A 10 7.76 -5.30 6.99
CA VAL A 10 8.26 -4.08 7.63
C VAL A 10 9.75 -4.00 7.35
N LEU A 11 10.14 -3.07 6.47
CA LEU A 11 11.52 -2.86 6.07
C LEU A 11 12.02 -1.56 6.70
N LEU A 12 13.15 -1.63 7.39
CA LEU A 12 13.84 -0.46 7.95
C LEU A 12 14.95 -0.03 6.99
N LEU A 13 14.83 1.17 6.44
CA LEU A 13 15.82 1.80 5.58
C LEU A 13 16.68 2.75 6.41
N GLY A 14 17.99 2.65 6.25
CA GLY A 14 18.99 3.56 6.83
C GLY A 14 19.85 4.14 5.73
N GLY A 15 20.34 5.38 5.94
CA GLY A 15 21.22 6.07 4.99
C GLY A 15 20.82 7.51 4.76
N GLU A 16 21.36 8.10 3.70
CA GLU A 16 21.15 9.50 3.35
C GLU A 16 20.09 9.65 2.24
N HIS A 17 19.36 10.76 2.22
CA HIS A 17 18.40 11.10 1.16
C HIS A 17 17.33 10.03 0.90
N LEU A 18 16.86 9.35 1.96
CA LEU A 18 15.94 8.22 1.84
C LEU A 18 14.59 8.60 1.19
N LEU A 19 14.01 9.75 1.56
CA LEU A 19 12.74 10.21 0.97
C LEU A 19 12.90 10.54 -0.50
N GLU A 20 13.99 11.21 -0.90
CA GLU A 20 14.29 11.50 -2.31
C GLU A 20 14.48 10.20 -3.11
N PHE A 21 15.18 9.22 -2.54
CA PHE A 21 15.35 7.90 -3.14
C PHE A 21 14.00 7.21 -3.40
N LEU A 22 13.12 7.18 -2.39
CA LEU A 22 11.80 6.57 -2.48
C LEU A 22 10.87 7.36 -3.41
N ASP A 23 10.97 8.71 -3.40
CA ASP A 23 10.22 9.56 -4.34
C ASP A 23 10.55 9.21 -5.78
N GLY A 24 11.81 9.02 -6.14
CA GLY A 24 12.20 8.62 -7.50
C GLY A 24 11.77 7.20 -7.93
N LEU A 25 11.25 6.38 -7.03
CA LEU A 25 10.87 4.98 -7.30
C LEU A 25 9.38 4.70 -7.18
N SER A 26 8.61 5.61 -6.62
CA SER A 26 7.18 5.42 -6.33
C SER A 26 6.30 6.45 -7.04
N THR A 27 5.01 6.22 -7.10
CA THR A 27 4.10 7.04 -7.91
C THR A 27 3.58 8.30 -7.21
N ASN A 28 3.52 8.28 -5.87
CA ASN A 28 3.10 9.43 -5.07
C ASN A 28 4.31 10.32 -4.71
N HIS A 29 4.06 11.57 -4.33
CA HIS A 29 5.10 12.47 -3.86
C HIS A 29 5.51 12.11 -2.42
N VAL A 30 6.83 11.86 -2.22
CA VAL A 30 7.38 11.40 -0.94
C VAL A 30 8.18 12.54 -0.30
N ASN A 31 7.51 13.37 0.48
CA ASN A 31 8.12 14.45 1.26
C ASN A 31 7.89 14.35 2.78
N GLY A 32 7.30 13.23 3.21
CA GLY A 32 6.94 12.91 4.58
C GLY A 32 6.21 11.58 4.66
N PRO A 33 5.48 11.30 5.75
CA PRO A 33 4.65 10.10 5.85
C PRO A 33 3.61 10.07 4.74
N CYS A 34 3.55 8.98 3.97
CA CYS A 34 2.58 8.82 2.88
C CYS A 34 2.42 7.36 2.46
N THR A 35 1.31 7.05 1.78
CA THR A 35 1.12 5.81 1.04
C THR A 35 1.51 6.01 -0.42
N SER A 36 2.27 5.09 -1.00
CA SER A 36 2.69 5.19 -2.40
C SER A 36 2.80 3.82 -3.07
N PRO A 37 2.21 3.65 -4.26
CA PRO A 37 2.49 2.52 -5.13
C PRO A 37 3.90 2.55 -5.70
N PHE A 38 4.57 1.40 -5.69
CA PHE A 38 5.76 1.11 -6.47
C PHE A 38 5.36 0.34 -7.72
N THR A 39 5.85 0.76 -8.87
CA THR A 39 5.46 0.15 -10.15
C THR A 39 6.67 -0.31 -10.96
N ASN A 40 6.46 -1.30 -11.83
CA ASN A 40 7.43 -1.71 -12.83
C ASN A 40 7.34 -0.84 -14.11
N GLY A 41 8.20 -1.07 -15.10
CA GLY A 41 8.23 -0.30 -16.35
C GLY A 41 6.92 -0.34 -17.16
N ASN A 42 6.06 -1.34 -16.94
CA ASN A 42 4.73 -1.43 -17.54
C ASN A 42 3.65 -0.80 -16.63
N ALA A 43 4.04 -0.05 -15.62
CA ALA A 43 3.16 0.57 -14.62
C ALA A 43 2.29 -0.42 -13.82
N LYS A 44 2.66 -1.72 -13.80
CA LYS A 44 2.01 -2.69 -12.93
C LYS A 44 2.54 -2.52 -11.51
N ILE A 45 1.65 -2.67 -10.52
CA ILE A 45 2.00 -2.57 -9.11
C ILE A 45 3.02 -3.66 -8.76
N ILE A 46 4.11 -3.27 -8.10
CA ILE A 46 5.02 -4.16 -7.39
C ILE A 46 4.50 -4.33 -5.97
N ASP A 47 4.25 -3.21 -5.29
CA ASP A 47 3.62 -3.14 -3.98
C ASP A 47 3.00 -1.76 -3.76
N VAL A 48 2.12 -1.62 -2.79
CA VAL A 48 1.61 -0.35 -2.26
C VAL A 48 2.07 -0.25 -0.82
N CYS A 49 2.97 0.69 -0.56
CA CYS A 49 3.63 0.78 0.72
C CYS A 49 3.30 2.08 1.45
N ASP A 50 3.25 2.00 2.77
CA ASP A 50 3.28 3.17 3.63
C ASP A 50 4.73 3.49 3.98
N ILE A 51 5.11 4.74 3.75
CA ILE A 51 6.46 5.29 3.92
C ILE A 51 6.42 6.16 5.18
N LEU A 52 7.11 5.72 6.23
CA LEU A 52 7.05 6.34 7.56
C LEU A 52 8.45 6.79 7.99
N PRO A 53 8.78 8.07 7.88
CA PRO A 53 10.02 8.60 8.46
C PRO A 53 10.02 8.48 9.99
N VAL A 54 11.09 7.90 10.55
CA VAL A 54 11.28 7.72 11.99
C VAL A 54 12.72 8.11 12.35
N GLY A 55 12.89 9.30 12.88
CA GLY A 55 14.22 9.88 13.12
C GLY A 55 15.02 10.04 11.81
N ASP A 56 16.21 9.46 11.77
CA ASP A 56 17.10 9.43 10.58
C ASP A 56 16.85 8.24 9.63
N ARG A 57 15.81 7.46 9.90
CA ARG A 57 15.45 6.26 9.15
C ARG A 57 14.07 6.37 8.52
N VAL A 58 13.77 5.41 7.64
CA VAL A 58 12.43 5.25 7.08
C VAL A 58 11.95 3.82 7.30
N VAL A 59 10.77 3.66 7.86
CA VAL A 59 10.05 2.39 7.89
C VAL A 59 9.17 2.32 6.65
N LEU A 60 9.35 1.27 5.86
CA LEU A 60 8.55 0.98 4.68
C LEU A 60 7.67 -0.23 5.00
N VAL A 61 6.37 -0.02 5.04
CA VAL A 61 5.39 -1.08 5.34
C VAL A 61 4.71 -1.50 4.04
N GLY A 62 4.89 -2.74 3.65
CA GLY A 62 4.32 -3.32 2.44
C GLY A 62 3.60 -4.65 2.73
N TYR A 63 3.30 -5.41 1.68
CA TYR A 63 2.66 -6.71 1.79
C TYR A 63 3.71 -7.83 1.79
N ASP A 64 3.58 -8.80 2.71
CA ASP A 64 4.62 -9.82 2.90
C ASP A 64 4.86 -10.67 1.64
N GLU A 65 3.81 -11.01 0.90
CA GLU A 65 3.93 -11.79 -0.34
C GLU A 65 4.63 -11.03 -1.49
N TYR A 66 4.70 -9.69 -1.44
CA TYR A 66 5.35 -8.85 -2.46
C TYR A 66 6.73 -8.36 -2.03
N LYS A 67 7.14 -8.65 -0.80
CA LYS A 67 8.39 -8.20 -0.19
C LYS A 67 9.62 -8.44 -1.05
N ASP A 68 9.80 -9.66 -1.54
CA ASP A 68 11.00 -10.01 -2.30
C ASP A 68 11.10 -9.23 -3.62
N GLN A 69 9.97 -9.00 -4.29
CA GLN A 69 9.92 -8.19 -5.51
C GLN A 69 10.20 -6.71 -5.21
N LEU A 70 9.66 -6.19 -4.10
CA LEU A 70 9.91 -4.83 -3.65
C LEU A 70 11.38 -4.64 -3.28
N VAL A 71 11.96 -5.54 -2.48
CA VAL A 71 13.38 -5.48 -2.09
C VAL A 71 14.28 -5.55 -3.33
N ALA A 72 14.02 -6.45 -4.27
CA ALA A 72 14.78 -6.54 -5.52
C ALA A 72 14.68 -5.25 -6.35
N HIS A 73 13.48 -4.64 -6.39
CA HIS A 73 13.25 -3.36 -7.06
C HIS A 73 14.06 -2.22 -6.43
N LEU A 74 14.09 -2.12 -5.12
CA LEU A 74 14.86 -1.10 -4.38
C LEU A 74 16.37 -1.36 -4.52
N MET A 75 16.84 -2.58 -4.26
CA MET A 75 18.25 -2.95 -4.30
C MET A 75 18.90 -2.70 -5.65
N SER A 76 18.19 -2.93 -6.75
CA SER A 76 18.70 -2.65 -8.10
C SER A 76 18.98 -1.17 -8.37
N ARG A 77 18.60 -0.25 -7.46
CA ARG A 77 18.71 1.21 -7.62
C ARG A 77 19.48 1.90 -6.51
N ILE A 78 20.00 1.13 -5.56
CA ILE A 78 20.87 1.65 -4.47
C ILE A 78 22.31 1.94 -4.98
N LEU A 79 22.69 1.45 -6.14
CA LEU A 79 24.05 1.58 -6.68
C LEU A 79 24.60 3.01 -6.53
N GLY A 80 25.74 3.12 -5.81
CA GLY A 80 26.40 4.40 -5.52
C GLY A 80 25.76 5.24 -4.40
N ARG A 81 24.72 4.73 -3.74
CA ARG A 81 24.07 5.37 -2.58
C ARG A 81 24.42 4.62 -1.29
N ASN A 82 24.62 5.34 -0.21
CA ASN A 82 24.83 4.75 1.12
C ASN A 82 23.46 4.45 1.76
N ILE A 83 22.76 3.43 1.23
CA ILE A 83 21.42 3.02 1.72
C ILE A 83 21.47 1.55 2.11
N SER A 84 20.96 1.23 3.28
CA SER A 84 20.77 -0.14 3.77
C SER A 84 19.28 -0.46 3.90
N ILE A 85 18.92 -1.72 3.70
CA ILE A 85 17.55 -2.23 3.91
C ILE A 85 17.65 -3.41 4.86
N THR A 86 16.92 -3.36 5.95
CA THR A 86 16.85 -4.43 6.96
C THR A 86 15.40 -4.89 7.12
N ASP A 87 15.14 -6.18 6.93
CA ASP A 87 13.83 -6.77 7.19
C ASP A 87 13.62 -6.96 8.71
N VAL A 88 12.70 -6.22 9.26
CA VAL A 88 12.29 -6.26 10.67
C VAL A 88 10.87 -6.77 10.87
N SER A 89 10.29 -7.42 9.86
CA SER A 89 8.91 -7.96 9.88
C SER A 89 8.71 -8.98 11.00
N HIS A 90 9.76 -9.74 11.33
CA HIS A 90 9.70 -10.74 12.40
C HIS A 90 9.58 -10.12 13.81
N LEU A 91 9.92 -8.84 13.97
CA LEU A 91 9.86 -8.10 15.23
C LEU A 91 8.56 -7.31 15.42
N ASN A 92 7.82 -7.05 14.32
CA ASN A 92 6.70 -6.13 14.33
C ASN A 92 5.41 -6.80 13.81
N ASP A 93 4.28 -6.37 14.39
CA ASP A 93 2.95 -6.59 13.85
C ASP A 93 2.43 -5.28 13.24
N VAL A 94 1.63 -5.41 12.20
CA VAL A 94 0.95 -4.28 11.55
C VAL A 94 -0.55 -4.50 11.66
N PHE A 95 -1.24 -3.48 12.13
CA PHE A 95 -2.69 -3.44 12.22
C PHE A 95 -3.25 -2.34 11.32
N ILE A 96 -4.40 -2.60 10.70
CA ILE A 96 -5.12 -1.64 9.88
C ILE A 96 -6.61 -1.67 10.23
N GLY A 97 -7.28 -0.53 10.08
CA GLY A 97 -8.72 -0.44 10.35
C GLY A 97 -9.16 0.97 10.68
N THR A 98 -9.90 1.11 11.77
CA THR A 98 -10.33 2.40 12.30
C THR A 98 -9.47 2.80 13.49
N GLU A 99 -9.31 4.11 13.69
CA GLU A 99 -8.53 4.65 14.81
C GLU A 99 -9.09 4.12 16.14
N PRO A 100 -8.26 3.49 17.01
CA PRO A 100 -8.69 2.99 18.29
C PRO A 100 -8.76 4.12 19.33
N ASP A 101 -9.52 3.91 20.42
CA ASP A 101 -9.61 4.87 21.53
C ASP A 101 -8.27 5.04 22.26
N HIS A 102 -7.39 4.05 22.19
CA HIS A 102 -6.09 4.07 22.83
C HIS A 102 -5.02 3.45 21.93
N VAL A 103 -3.94 4.19 21.74
CA VAL A 103 -2.73 3.76 21.03
C VAL A 103 -1.69 3.34 22.07
N PRO A 104 -1.16 2.11 22.02
CA PRO A 104 -0.10 1.66 22.93
C PRO A 104 1.17 2.51 22.79
N GLU A 105 1.86 2.72 23.91
CA GLU A 105 3.16 3.39 23.92
C GLU A 105 4.17 2.62 23.05
N GLY A 106 4.96 3.35 22.26
CA GLY A 106 5.94 2.78 21.33
C GLY A 106 5.37 2.30 20.00
N ALA A 107 4.06 2.44 19.76
CA ALA A 107 3.48 2.21 18.45
C ALA A 107 3.73 3.38 17.50
N THR A 108 4.00 3.09 16.23
CA THR A 108 4.03 4.06 15.14
C THR A 108 2.68 4.04 14.43
N VAL A 109 2.02 5.18 14.32
CA VAL A 109 0.70 5.29 13.70
C VAL A 109 0.75 6.13 12.43
N HIS A 110 -0.13 5.83 11.48
CA HIS A 110 -0.23 6.54 10.21
C HIS A 110 -1.67 6.47 9.66
N HIS A 111 -2.13 7.56 9.05
CA HIS A 111 -3.33 7.57 8.22
C HIS A 111 -2.95 7.14 6.81
N SER A 112 -2.94 5.83 6.59
CA SER A 112 -2.70 5.22 5.28
C SER A 112 -3.87 5.50 4.34
N ALA A 113 -3.62 5.51 3.03
CA ALA A 113 -4.69 5.49 2.03
C ALA A 113 -5.55 4.22 2.10
N LEU A 114 -5.07 3.17 2.77
CA LEU A 114 -5.80 1.90 2.96
C LEU A 114 -6.53 1.83 4.32
N GLY A 115 -6.45 2.87 5.15
CA GLY A 115 -7.08 2.93 6.47
C GLY A 115 -6.14 3.42 7.56
N TRP A 116 -6.61 3.56 8.78
CA TRP A 116 -5.75 3.87 9.90
C TRP A 116 -4.82 2.69 10.19
N MET A 117 -3.52 2.95 10.30
CA MET A 117 -2.49 1.93 10.45
C MET A 117 -1.69 2.12 11.73
N MET A 118 -1.29 0.99 12.33
CA MET A 118 -0.40 0.95 13.48
C MET A 118 0.67 -0.14 13.28
N VAL A 119 1.94 0.24 13.42
CA VAL A 119 3.08 -0.68 13.51
C VAL A 119 3.51 -0.77 14.95
N ILE A 120 3.61 -1.97 15.49
CA ILE A 120 3.89 -2.19 16.91
C ILE A 120 4.80 -3.40 17.09
N SER A 121 5.66 -3.37 18.13
CA SER A 121 6.49 -4.52 18.47
C SER A 121 5.64 -5.74 18.87
N LYS A 122 5.96 -6.90 18.32
CA LYS A 122 5.32 -8.18 18.71
C LYS A 122 5.43 -8.49 20.20
N SER A 123 6.47 -7.95 20.87
CA SER A 123 6.65 -8.15 22.32
C SER A 123 5.51 -7.58 23.16
N LEU A 124 4.74 -6.64 22.61
CA LEU A 124 3.58 -6.03 23.30
C LEU A 124 2.31 -6.90 23.21
N ASN A 125 2.33 -7.99 22.43
CA ASN A 125 1.23 -8.95 22.30
C ASN A 125 -0.14 -8.30 22.06
N TYR A 126 -0.20 -7.26 21.19
CA TYR A 126 -1.44 -6.57 20.88
C TYR A 126 -2.37 -7.48 20.08
N ALA A 127 -3.66 -7.52 20.44
CA ALA A 127 -4.63 -8.40 19.80
C ALA A 127 -5.44 -7.66 18.73
N ALA A 128 -5.65 -8.31 17.59
CA ALA A 128 -6.61 -7.85 16.60
C ALA A 128 -8.04 -7.91 17.18
N THR A 129 -8.85 -6.92 16.86
CA THR A 129 -10.27 -6.86 17.27
C THR A 129 -11.20 -7.24 16.12
N TRP A 130 -10.70 -7.21 14.87
CA TRP A 130 -11.39 -7.70 13.68
C TRP A 130 -10.76 -8.99 13.15
N ASN A 131 -11.63 -9.90 12.70
CA ASN A 131 -11.26 -11.03 11.85
C ASN A 131 -11.27 -10.60 10.37
N GLN A 132 -10.94 -11.54 9.46
CA GLN A 132 -10.91 -11.28 8.02
C GLN A 132 -12.26 -10.81 7.48
N GLU A 133 -13.37 -11.43 7.89
CA GLU A 133 -14.71 -11.10 7.39
C GLU A 133 -15.12 -9.68 7.77
N GLN A 134 -14.82 -9.26 9.01
CA GLN A 134 -15.11 -7.90 9.49
C GLN A 134 -14.27 -6.85 8.77
N TRP A 135 -13.00 -7.18 8.49
CA TRP A 135 -12.12 -6.33 7.70
C TRP A 135 -12.62 -6.23 6.26
N ASP A 136 -12.98 -7.35 5.63
CA ASP A 136 -13.49 -7.36 4.26
C ASP A 136 -14.80 -6.58 4.14
N GLU A 137 -15.73 -6.72 5.08
CA GLU A 137 -16.95 -5.92 5.10
C GLU A 137 -16.65 -4.43 5.22
N HIS A 138 -15.74 -4.04 6.12
CA HIS A 138 -15.31 -2.65 6.27
C HIS A 138 -14.73 -2.09 4.97
N ARG A 139 -13.85 -2.85 4.30
CA ARG A 139 -13.23 -2.44 3.02
C ARG A 139 -14.26 -2.27 1.91
N VAL A 140 -15.17 -3.25 1.79
CA VAL A 140 -16.24 -3.20 0.78
C VAL A 140 -17.12 -1.98 0.98
N MET A 141 -17.51 -1.69 2.21
CA MET A 141 -18.36 -0.54 2.51
C MET A 141 -17.69 0.81 2.26
N ASN A 142 -16.37 0.88 2.42
CA ASN A 142 -15.57 2.10 2.24
C ASN A 142 -14.77 2.13 0.93
N GLU A 143 -14.96 1.15 0.04
CA GLU A 143 -14.28 1.04 -1.26
C GLU A 143 -12.75 1.04 -1.13
N ILE A 144 -12.22 0.38 -0.08
CA ILE A 144 -10.79 0.29 0.20
C ILE A 144 -10.19 -0.91 -0.53
N PRO A 145 -9.30 -0.72 -1.51
CA PRO A 145 -8.58 -1.84 -2.14
C PRO A 145 -7.58 -2.46 -1.16
N PHE A 146 -7.30 -3.75 -1.32
CA PHE A 146 -6.36 -4.44 -0.45
C PHE A 146 -5.47 -5.42 -1.20
N HIS A 147 -4.30 -5.70 -0.64
CA HIS A 147 -3.31 -6.62 -1.18
C HIS A 147 -3.86 -8.05 -1.29
N GLY A 148 -3.51 -8.72 -2.38
CA GLY A 148 -4.00 -10.06 -2.69
C GLY A 148 -5.44 -10.12 -3.24
N HIS A 149 -6.17 -8.99 -3.20
CA HIS A 149 -7.51 -8.80 -3.73
C HIS A 149 -7.48 -7.83 -4.91
N GLU A 150 -7.79 -6.55 -4.68
CA GLU A 150 -7.79 -5.51 -5.71
C GLU A 150 -6.37 -5.06 -6.08
N ILE A 151 -5.46 -5.02 -5.09
CA ILE A 151 -4.05 -4.69 -5.28
C ILE A 151 -3.28 -5.96 -5.62
N SER A 152 -2.75 -6.04 -6.84
CA SER A 152 -1.95 -7.19 -7.30
C SER A 152 -0.94 -6.79 -8.39
N PRO A 153 0.08 -7.62 -8.66
CA PRO A 153 1.04 -7.38 -9.74
C PRO A 153 0.44 -7.39 -11.15
N LYS A 154 -0.86 -7.68 -11.29
CA LYS A 154 -1.57 -7.71 -12.58
C LYS A 154 -2.29 -6.40 -12.90
N VAL A 155 -2.43 -5.49 -11.94
CA VAL A 155 -3.20 -4.26 -12.09
C VAL A 155 -2.31 -3.02 -12.13
N HIS A 156 -2.88 -1.90 -12.59
CA HIS A 156 -2.31 -0.56 -12.46
C HIS A 156 -2.97 0.15 -11.29
N PRO A 157 -2.34 1.16 -10.67
CA PRO A 157 -2.97 1.96 -9.61
C PRO A 157 -4.36 2.50 -10.00
N PHE A 158 -4.55 2.99 -11.21
CA PHE A 158 -5.85 3.47 -11.72
C PHE A 158 -6.94 2.40 -11.79
N SER A 159 -6.56 1.12 -11.89
CA SER A 159 -7.54 0.04 -12.02
C SER A 159 -8.11 -0.42 -10.69
N CYS A 160 -7.45 -0.10 -9.58
CA CYS A 160 -7.82 -0.55 -8.25
C CYS A 160 -8.16 0.59 -7.27
N GLY A 161 -8.54 1.78 -7.79
CA GLY A 161 -9.00 2.89 -6.96
C GLY A 161 -7.87 3.69 -6.29
N LEU A 162 -6.63 3.63 -6.82
CA LEU A 162 -5.46 4.32 -6.26
C LEU A 162 -4.94 5.46 -7.13
N GLU A 163 -5.80 6.07 -7.95
CA GLU A 163 -5.43 7.20 -8.83
C GLU A 163 -4.91 8.42 -8.07
N GLU A 164 -5.41 8.68 -6.89
CA GLU A 164 -4.98 9.77 -6.00
C GLU A 164 -3.51 9.60 -5.56
N LEU A 165 -3.02 8.34 -5.51
CA LEU A 165 -1.64 8.02 -5.17
C LEU A 165 -0.68 8.08 -6.37
N VAL A 166 -1.15 8.52 -7.53
CA VAL A 166 -0.33 8.79 -8.72
C VAL A 166 -0.23 10.29 -8.91
N HIS A 167 0.82 10.91 -8.35
CA HIS A 167 0.97 12.36 -8.38
C HIS A 167 1.16 12.88 -9.82
N PRO A 168 0.35 13.86 -10.28
CA PRO A 168 0.37 14.29 -11.68
C PRO A 168 1.64 15.05 -12.09
N ASN A 169 2.27 15.77 -11.16
CA ASN A 169 3.32 16.76 -11.42
C ASN A 169 4.60 16.51 -10.60
N LYS A 170 4.93 15.24 -10.29
CA LYS A 170 6.20 14.93 -9.64
C LYS A 170 7.31 14.62 -10.66
N GLY A 171 8.54 14.50 -10.16
CA GLY A 171 9.69 14.06 -10.94
C GLY A 171 9.52 12.66 -11.57
N CYS A 172 10.49 12.24 -12.36
CA CYS A 172 10.43 10.95 -13.06
C CYS A 172 10.44 9.77 -12.07
N TYR A 173 9.61 8.77 -12.36
CA TYR A 173 9.58 7.49 -11.67
C TYR A 173 9.29 6.34 -12.65
N ILE A 174 9.45 5.10 -12.20
CA ILE A 174 9.31 3.93 -13.06
C ILE A 174 7.82 3.66 -13.36
N GLY A 175 7.49 3.52 -14.65
CA GLY A 175 6.11 3.33 -15.11
C GLY A 175 5.34 4.63 -15.38
N GLN A 176 5.94 5.79 -15.12
CA GLN A 176 5.29 7.11 -15.30
C GLN A 176 4.72 7.33 -16.70
N GLU A 177 5.48 6.96 -17.74
CA GLU A 177 5.04 7.19 -19.14
C GLU A 177 3.70 6.48 -19.42
N VAL A 178 3.54 5.25 -18.96
CA VAL A 178 2.30 4.48 -19.14
C VAL A 178 1.15 5.12 -18.36
N LEU A 179 1.37 5.48 -17.10
CA LEU A 179 0.34 6.11 -16.25
C LEU A 179 -0.07 7.49 -16.77
N THR A 180 0.88 8.30 -17.20
CA THR A 180 0.59 9.61 -17.82
C THR A 180 -0.24 9.46 -19.10
N ARG A 181 0.09 8.48 -19.95
CA ARG A 181 -0.69 8.17 -21.14
C ARG A 181 -2.10 7.68 -20.83
N MET A 182 -2.26 6.85 -19.79
CA MET A 182 -3.57 6.40 -19.35
C MET A 182 -4.42 7.57 -18.86
N ARG A 183 -3.85 8.45 -18.03
CA ARG A 183 -4.52 9.64 -17.49
C ARG A 183 -4.94 10.60 -18.63
N SER A 184 -4.05 10.92 -19.57
CA SER A 184 -4.34 11.85 -20.69
C SER A 184 -5.43 11.33 -21.63
N ARG A 185 -5.59 10.02 -21.74
CA ARG A 185 -6.62 9.39 -22.58
C ARG A 185 -7.95 9.17 -21.85
N GLY A 186 -8.02 9.45 -20.55
CA GLY A 186 -9.20 9.20 -19.71
C GLY A 186 -9.60 7.71 -19.66
N LYS A 187 -8.66 6.79 -19.91
CA LYS A 187 -8.95 5.36 -20.03
C LYS A 187 -7.99 4.56 -19.14
N SER A 188 -8.45 4.16 -17.95
CA SER A 188 -7.77 3.16 -17.14
C SER A 188 -7.94 1.73 -17.70
N GLY A 189 -8.85 1.54 -18.66
CA GLY A 189 -9.21 0.22 -19.23
C GLY A 189 -10.01 -0.65 -18.25
N LYS A 190 -9.74 -0.53 -16.96
CA LYS A 190 -10.48 -1.20 -15.88
C LYS A 190 -10.59 -0.26 -14.71
N VAL A 191 -11.67 -0.40 -13.92
CA VAL A 191 -11.91 0.36 -12.69
C VAL A 191 -12.43 -0.57 -11.59
N MET A 192 -12.09 -0.23 -10.36
CA MET A 192 -12.69 -0.86 -9.19
C MET A 192 -14.10 -0.28 -8.97
N LEU A 193 -15.06 -1.15 -8.71
CA LEU A 193 -16.46 -0.79 -8.46
C LEU A 193 -16.98 -1.57 -7.25
N ARG A 194 -17.85 -0.92 -6.48
CA ARG A 194 -18.69 -1.57 -5.47
C ARG A 194 -20.08 -1.84 -6.05
N LYS A 195 -20.53 -3.09 -5.99
CA LYS A 195 -21.81 -3.52 -6.53
C LYS A 195 -22.62 -4.32 -5.52
N LEU A 196 -23.94 -4.26 -5.65
CA LEU A 196 -24.85 -5.07 -4.84
C LEU A 196 -24.72 -6.56 -5.20
N ASN A 197 -24.69 -7.42 -4.19
CA ASN A 197 -24.60 -8.87 -4.37
C ASN A 197 -25.84 -9.47 -5.06
N PRO A 198 -25.71 -10.58 -5.81
CA PRO A 198 -24.47 -11.30 -6.11
C PRO A 198 -23.65 -10.64 -7.24
N VAL A 199 -22.30 -10.67 -7.13
CA VAL A 199 -21.38 -10.15 -8.15
C VAL A 199 -20.46 -11.29 -8.62
N GLU A 200 -20.62 -11.70 -9.87
CA GLU A 200 -19.74 -12.69 -10.49
C GLU A 200 -18.33 -12.10 -10.69
N GLY A 201 -17.29 -12.86 -10.31
CA GLY A 201 -15.90 -12.42 -10.44
C GLY A 201 -15.51 -11.28 -9.48
N SER A 202 -16.21 -11.16 -8.35
CA SER A 202 -15.83 -10.23 -7.27
C SER A 202 -14.41 -10.50 -6.78
N THR A 203 -13.68 -9.44 -6.47
CA THR A 203 -12.35 -9.51 -5.86
C THR A 203 -12.45 -9.63 -4.34
N THR A 204 -13.46 -9.00 -3.75
CA THR A 204 -13.83 -9.12 -2.33
C THR A 204 -15.34 -9.15 -2.19
N THR A 205 -15.85 -10.10 -1.41
CA THR A 205 -17.29 -10.25 -1.15
C THR A 205 -17.61 -9.82 0.27
N GLY A 206 -18.46 -8.83 0.43
CA GLY A 206 -19.07 -8.43 1.71
C GLY A 206 -20.49 -8.98 1.85
N GLN A 207 -21.18 -8.60 2.92
CA GLN A 207 -22.53 -9.10 3.23
C GLN A 207 -23.58 -8.65 2.19
N THR A 208 -23.59 -7.39 1.81
CA THR A 208 -24.59 -6.82 0.89
C THR A 208 -23.99 -6.37 -0.44
N HIS A 209 -22.72 -6.01 -0.46
CA HIS A 209 -21.99 -5.55 -1.63
C HIS A 209 -20.70 -6.32 -1.81
N SER A 210 -20.13 -6.22 -3.01
CA SER A 210 -18.81 -6.76 -3.34
C SER A 210 -17.98 -5.72 -4.08
N LEU A 211 -16.64 -5.82 -3.98
CA LEU A 211 -15.72 -5.12 -4.86
C LEU A 211 -15.42 -5.99 -6.08
N CYS A 212 -15.30 -5.35 -7.23
CA CYS A 212 -14.90 -5.99 -8.49
C CYS A 212 -14.08 -5.03 -9.34
N ILE A 213 -13.24 -5.58 -10.24
CA ILE A 213 -12.47 -4.80 -11.21
C ILE A 213 -13.00 -5.11 -12.61
N GLU A 214 -13.68 -4.16 -13.23
CA GLU A 214 -14.34 -4.32 -14.52
C GLU A 214 -13.75 -3.41 -15.61
N ARG A 215 -13.97 -3.78 -16.87
CA ARG A 215 -13.63 -2.92 -18.00
C ARG A 215 -14.57 -1.71 -18.06
N VAL A 216 -14.00 -0.53 -18.26
CA VAL A 216 -14.78 0.66 -18.62
C VAL A 216 -15.26 0.48 -20.06
N GLN A 217 -16.56 0.60 -20.26
CA GLN A 217 -17.18 0.62 -21.61
C GLN A 217 -16.92 1.95 -22.32
#